data_4239cd5bab86dd167aabe2d5a5545606
#
_entry.id   4239cd5bab86dd167aabe2d5a5545606
#
_cell.length_a   1.000
_cell.length_b   1.000
_cell.length_c   1.000
_cell.angle_alpha   90.00
_cell.angle_beta   90.00
_cell.angle_gamma   90.00
#
_symmetry.space_group_name_H-M   'P 1'
#
loop_
_entity.id
_entity.type
_entity.pdbx_description
1 polymer ?
#
loop_
_entity_poly.entity_id
_entity_poly.type
_entity_poly.pdbx_seq_one_letter_code
_entity_poly.pdbx_strand_id
1 'polypeptide(L)'
;MAKQQAGTIIVPPGAFIDRHEKLAADYLAMNLDYNITFLIADRRNGIKTSDIKMNGQDWEIKSPSGKSPRTIENNLRLALKQSPYIIMDLRRMDGRIPTKKLLTEIRRQFT
;
A
#
# COMPACT_ATOMS: atom_id res chain seq x y z
N MET A 1 -22.89 -11.65 -12.47
CA MET A 1 -22.01 -12.10 -13.54
C MET A 1 -20.56 -12.07 -13.10
N ALA A 2 -19.83 -13.10 -13.39
CA ALA A 2 -18.46 -13.16 -12.98
C ALA A 2 -17.63 -12.10 -13.73
N LYS A 3 -16.65 -11.58 -13.07
CA LYS A 3 -15.70 -10.64 -13.64
C LYS A 3 -14.90 -11.34 -14.72
N GLN A 4 -14.83 -10.77 -15.90
CA GLN A 4 -14.15 -11.39 -17.03
C GLN A 4 -12.66 -11.17 -17.04
N GLN A 5 -12.21 -10.05 -16.48
CA GLN A 5 -10.80 -9.73 -16.42
C GLN A 5 -10.47 -9.10 -15.10
N ALA A 6 -9.51 -9.69 -14.40
CA ALA A 6 -8.86 -9.03 -13.29
C ALA A 6 -7.73 -8.15 -13.83
N GLY A 7 -7.25 -7.25 -13.03
CA GLY A 7 -6.03 -6.52 -13.34
C GLY A 7 -4.82 -7.43 -13.36
N THR A 8 -3.74 -6.97 -13.93
CA THR A 8 -2.50 -7.73 -14.03
C THR A 8 -1.49 -7.27 -12.99
N ILE A 9 -0.60 -8.18 -12.60
CA ILE A 9 0.52 -7.87 -11.73
C ILE A 9 1.80 -8.24 -12.45
N ILE A 10 2.68 -7.27 -12.63
CA ILE A 10 3.97 -7.46 -13.26
C ILE A 10 5.05 -7.38 -12.19
N VAL A 11 5.87 -8.43 -12.11
CA VAL A 11 7.00 -8.50 -11.17
C VAL A 11 8.26 -8.56 -12.02
N PRO A 12 8.99 -7.45 -12.17
CA PRO A 12 10.21 -7.46 -12.96
C PRO A 12 11.29 -8.30 -12.29
N PRO A 13 12.20 -8.89 -13.08
CA PRO A 13 13.33 -9.63 -12.51
C PRO A 13 14.13 -8.75 -11.55
N GLY A 14 14.50 -9.31 -10.41
CA GLY A 14 15.28 -8.59 -9.41
C GLY A 14 14.45 -7.80 -8.41
N ALA A 15 13.14 -7.72 -8.58
CA ALA A 15 12.28 -7.08 -7.60
C ALA A 15 12.14 -7.97 -6.37
N PHE A 16 12.35 -7.39 -5.20
CA PHE A 16 12.03 -8.06 -3.94
C PHE A 16 10.63 -7.65 -3.50
N ILE A 17 9.77 -8.62 -3.26
CA ILE A 17 8.38 -8.36 -2.90
C ILE A 17 8.12 -8.82 -1.48
N ASP A 18 7.75 -7.88 -0.62
CA ASP A 18 7.29 -8.20 0.72
C ASP A 18 5.92 -8.88 0.64
N ARG A 19 5.69 -9.84 1.54
CA ARG A 19 4.44 -10.61 1.57
C ARG A 19 3.21 -9.71 1.68
N HIS A 20 3.28 -8.69 2.54
CA HIS A 20 2.12 -7.82 2.77
C HIS A 20 1.88 -6.87 1.60
N GLU A 21 2.94 -6.44 0.93
CA GLU A 21 2.81 -5.67 -0.30
C GLU A 21 2.15 -6.51 -1.39
N LYS A 22 2.54 -7.78 -1.49
CA LYS A 22 1.95 -8.69 -2.48
C LYS A 22 0.47 -8.90 -2.21
N LEU A 23 0.07 -9.07 -0.94
CA LEU A 23 -1.34 -9.22 -0.58
C LEU A 23 -2.16 -7.99 -0.94
N ALA A 24 -1.62 -6.80 -0.70
CA ALA A 24 -2.30 -5.56 -1.07
C ALA A 24 -2.44 -5.44 -2.59
N ALA A 25 -1.37 -5.74 -3.33
CA ALA A 25 -1.40 -5.69 -4.78
C ALA A 25 -2.40 -6.69 -5.36
N ASP A 26 -2.44 -7.91 -4.82
CA ASP A 26 -3.41 -8.93 -5.25
C ASP A 26 -4.84 -8.43 -5.08
N TYR A 27 -5.14 -7.81 -3.95
CA TYR A 27 -6.48 -7.26 -3.71
C TYR A 27 -6.83 -6.20 -4.76
N LEU A 28 -5.92 -5.27 -5.01
CA LEU A 28 -6.15 -4.20 -5.98
C LEU A 28 -6.36 -4.73 -7.39
N ALA A 29 -5.58 -5.72 -7.80
CA ALA A 29 -5.68 -6.28 -9.13
C ALA A 29 -6.95 -7.12 -9.30
N MET A 30 -7.27 -7.95 -8.31
CA MET A 30 -8.35 -8.92 -8.43
C MET A 30 -9.72 -8.33 -8.14
N ASN A 31 -9.81 -7.35 -7.26
CA ASN A 31 -11.10 -6.81 -6.84
C ASN A 31 -11.41 -5.44 -7.46
N LEU A 32 -10.40 -4.67 -7.81
CA LEU A 32 -10.56 -3.32 -8.34
C LEU A 32 -10.03 -3.20 -9.77
N ASP A 33 -9.54 -4.28 -10.36
CA ASP A 33 -9.08 -4.35 -11.76
C ASP A 33 -7.91 -3.42 -12.09
N TYR A 34 -7.10 -3.04 -11.09
CA TYR A 34 -5.92 -2.23 -11.35
C TYR A 34 -4.79 -3.08 -11.94
N ASN A 35 -4.06 -2.49 -12.86
CA ASN A 35 -2.83 -3.07 -13.38
C ASN A 35 -1.67 -2.53 -12.57
N ILE A 36 -0.85 -3.43 -12.03
CA ILE A 36 0.17 -3.09 -11.06
C ILE A 36 1.52 -3.62 -11.54
N THR A 37 2.55 -2.77 -11.46
CA THR A 37 3.93 -3.18 -11.70
C THR A 37 4.72 -2.93 -10.44
N PHE A 38 5.37 -3.97 -9.91
CA PHE A 38 6.26 -3.81 -8.78
C PHE A 38 7.52 -3.08 -9.22
N LEU A 39 8.00 -2.16 -8.39
CA LEU A 39 9.18 -1.37 -8.68
C LEU A 39 10.41 -2.00 -8.04
N ILE A 40 11.54 -1.91 -8.76
CA ILE A 40 12.80 -2.39 -8.23
C ILE A 40 13.39 -1.28 -7.38
N ALA A 41 13.74 -1.59 -6.12
CA ALA A 41 14.32 -0.62 -5.23
C ALA A 41 15.70 -0.18 -5.73
N ASP A 42 15.87 1.12 -5.88
CA ASP A 42 17.17 1.71 -6.19
C ASP A 42 17.79 2.17 -4.88
N ARG A 43 18.76 1.38 -4.40
CA ARG A 43 19.43 1.68 -3.13
C ARG A 43 20.70 2.49 -3.30
N ARG A 44 21.04 2.82 -4.55
CA ARG A 44 22.18 3.68 -4.82
C ARG A 44 21.85 5.11 -4.40
N ASN A 45 22.80 5.81 -3.83
CA ASN A 45 22.65 7.21 -3.45
C ASN A 45 21.55 7.47 -2.39
N GLY A 46 21.16 6.45 -1.64
CA GLY A 46 20.17 6.62 -0.58
C GLY A 46 18.76 6.96 -1.07
N ILE A 47 18.47 6.76 -2.34
CA ILE A 47 17.15 7.04 -2.90
C ILE A 47 16.16 5.98 -2.41
N LYS A 48 15.03 6.43 -1.89
CA LYS A 48 13.94 5.54 -1.48
C LYS A 48 12.98 5.39 -2.64
N THR A 49 12.73 4.16 -3.04
CA THR A 49 11.84 3.83 -4.15
C THR A 49 10.47 3.45 -3.60
N SER A 50 9.40 3.94 -4.23
CA SER A 50 8.04 3.48 -3.94
C SER A 50 7.91 2.00 -4.31
N ASP A 51 6.82 1.37 -3.85
CA ASP A 51 6.67 -0.08 -3.98
C ASP A 51 6.12 -0.51 -5.33
N ILE A 52 5.12 0.22 -5.85
CA ILE A 52 4.44 -0.16 -7.09
C ILE A 52 4.15 1.06 -7.96
N LYS A 53 3.95 0.78 -9.25
CA LYS A 53 3.37 1.74 -10.20
C LYS A 53 1.94 1.29 -10.53
N MET A 54 1.01 2.23 -10.48
CA MET A 54 -0.39 1.99 -10.76
C MET A 54 -1.02 3.29 -11.25
N ASN A 55 -1.76 3.24 -12.35
CA ASN A 55 -2.39 4.41 -12.96
C ASN A 55 -1.40 5.55 -13.26
N GLY A 56 -0.17 5.19 -13.69
CA GLY A 56 0.84 6.18 -14.03
C GLY A 56 1.50 6.87 -12.83
N GLN A 57 1.20 6.44 -11.60
CA GLN A 57 1.75 7.00 -10.38
C GLN A 57 2.52 5.94 -9.62
N ASP A 58 3.53 6.39 -8.86
CA ASP A 58 4.28 5.52 -7.97
C ASP A 58 3.66 5.57 -6.58
N TRP A 59 3.33 4.40 -6.04
CA TRP A 59 2.60 4.27 -4.76
C TRP A 59 3.45 3.57 -3.72
N GLU A 60 3.38 4.08 -2.51
CA GLU A 60 3.94 3.41 -1.35
C GLU A 60 2.85 2.59 -0.66
N ILE A 61 3.15 1.34 -0.33
CA ILE A 61 2.21 0.45 0.36
C ILE A 61 2.62 0.32 1.81
N LYS A 62 1.68 0.55 2.71
CA LYS A 62 1.86 0.31 4.14
C LYS A 62 0.76 -0.62 4.63
N SER A 63 1.18 -1.64 5.38
CA SER A 63 0.26 -2.62 5.98
C SER A 63 0.46 -2.59 7.49
N PRO A 64 -0.05 -1.55 8.16
CA PRO A 64 0.15 -1.43 9.59
C PRO A 64 -0.55 -2.55 10.36
N SER A 65 0.04 -2.93 11.48
CA SER A 65 -0.55 -3.92 12.37
C SER A 65 -0.50 -3.37 13.78
N GLY A 66 -1.42 -3.83 14.63
CA GLY A 66 -1.41 -3.45 16.04
C GLY A 66 -2.78 -3.06 16.53
N LYS A 67 -2.79 -2.47 17.74
CA LYS A 67 -4.00 -2.16 18.49
C LYS A 67 -4.27 -0.68 18.62
N SER A 68 -3.35 0.16 18.17
CA SER A 68 -3.44 1.60 18.40
C SER A 68 -3.61 2.36 17.09
N PRO A 69 -4.54 3.31 17.04
CA PRO A 69 -4.65 4.22 15.88
C PRO A 69 -3.38 5.03 15.62
N ARG A 70 -2.53 5.22 16.64
CA ARG A 70 -1.25 5.90 16.47
C ARG A 70 -0.34 5.18 15.49
N THR A 71 -0.52 3.88 15.32
CA THR A 71 0.20 3.10 14.33
C THR A 71 -0.04 3.64 12.93
N ILE A 72 -1.27 4.06 12.64
CA ILE A 72 -1.61 4.66 11.35
C ILE A 72 -0.84 5.96 11.13
N GLU A 73 -0.81 6.82 12.14
CA GLU A 73 -0.07 8.08 12.08
C GLU A 73 1.40 7.85 11.74
N ASN A 74 2.05 6.92 12.45
CA ASN A 74 3.46 6.64 12.23
C ASN A 74 3.71 6.09 10.83
N ASN A 75 2.86 5.19 10.35
CA ASN A 75 3.02 4.61 9.02
C ASN A 75 2.79 5.65 7.92
N LEU A 76 1.80 6.53 8.08
CA LEU A 76 1.56 7.59 7.10
C LEU A 76 2.73 8.56 7.04
N ARG A 77 3.27 8.93 8.19
CA ARG A 77 4.41 9.84 8.25
C ARG A 77 5.60 9.27 7.48
N LEU A 78 5.89 7.98 7.67
CA LEU A 78 6.99 7.32 6.98
C LEU A 78 6.71 7.18 5.48
N ALA A 79 5.47 6.85 5.12
CA ALA A 79 5.09 6.66 3.72
C ALA A 79 5.19 7.97 2.93
N LEU A 80 4.80 9.09 3.53
CA LEU A 80 4.84 10.39 2.87
C LEU A 80 6.26 10.85 2.53
N LYS A 81 7.26 10.28 3.19
CA LYS A 81 8.66 10.55 2.83
C LYS A 81 9.07 9.85 1.53
N GLN A 82 8.31 8.84 1.10
CA GLN A 82 8.65 8.04 -0.07
C GLN A 82 7.77 8.38 -1.27
N SER A 83 6.51 8.73 -1.03
CA SER A 83 5.59 9.04 -2.11
C SER A 83 4.42 9.87 -1.59
N PRO A 84 3.88 10.81 -2.39
CA PRO A 84 2.61 11.45 -2.07
C PRO A 84 1.41 10.54 -2.29
N TYR A 85 1.60 9.41 -2.97
CA TYR A 85 0.55 8.45 -3.25
C TYR A 85 0.74 7.24 -2.35
N ILE A 86 -0.24 6.96 -1.49
CA ILE A 86 -0.10 5.97 -0.43
C ILE A 86 -1.30 5.04 -0.45
N ILE A 87 -1.02 3.74 -0.33
CA ILE A 87 -2.02 2.71 -0.12
C ILE A 87 -1.87 2.22 1.31
N MET A 88 -2.94 2.35 2.10
CA MET A 88 -2.99 1.86 3.48
C MET A 88 -3.84 0.60 3.53
N ASP A 89 -3.21 -0.53 3.73
CA ASP A 89 -3.90 -1.79 3.92
C ASP A 89 -4.13 -2.01 5.41
N LEU A 90 -5.36 -1.85 5.86
CA LEU A 90 -5.70 -1.90 7.28
C LEU A 90 -6.11 -3.29 7.76
N ARG A 91 -6.01 -4.31 6.92
CA ARG A 91 -6.50 -5.66 7.27
C ARG A 91 -5.73 -6.31 8.41
N ARG A 92 -4.50 -5.84 8.68
CA ARG A 92 -3.67 -6.35 9.79
C ARG A 92 -3.92 -5.63 11.11
N MET A 93 -4.71 -4.55 11.11
CA MET A 93 -5.05 -3.85 12.34
C MET A 93 -5.98 -4.71 13.20
N ASP A 94 -5.92 -4.50 14.52
CA ASP A 94 -6.77 -5.24 15.45
C ASP A 94 -8.23 -5.01 15.09
N GLY A 95 -8.98 -6.10 14.82
CA GLY A 95 -10.39 -6.03 14.43
C GLY A 95 -11.30 -5.46 15.51
N ARG A 96 -10.82 -5.32 16.75
CA ARG A 96 -11.58 -4.66 17.81
C ARG A 96 -11.58 -3.15 17.69
N ILE A 97 -10.71 -2.58 16.85
CA ILE A 97 -10.73 -1.15 16.57
C ILE A 97 -11.78 -0.90 15.50
N PRO A 98 -12.83 -0.08 15.77
CA PRO A 98 -13.84 0.17 14.75
C PRO A 98 -13.24 0.81 13.50
N THR A 99 -13.71 0.38 12.34
CA THR A 99 -13.26 0.93 11.04
C THR A 99 -13.41 2.45 11.01
N LYS A 100 -14.53 2.96 11.56
CA LYS A 100 -14.77 4.40 11.61
C LYS A 100 -13.65 5.13 12.34
N LYS A 101 -13.14 4.55 13.42
CA LYS A 101 -12.05 5.16 14.20
C LYS A 101 -10.75 5.17 13.40
N LEU A 102 -10.46 4.09 12.67
CA LEU A 102 -9.29 4.03 11.80
C LEU A 102 -9.34 5.09 10.71
N LEU A 103 -10.50 5.24 10.07
CA LEU A 103 -10.69 6.25 9.03
C LEU A 103 -10.56 7.66 9.58
N THR A 104 -11.07 7.90 10.79
CA THR A 104 -10.93 9.19 11.45
C THR A 104 -9.46 9.53 11.67
N GLU A 105 -8.67 8.56 12.12
CA GLU A 105 -7.25 8.77 12.35
C GLU A 105 -6.51 9.11 11.04
N ILE A 106 -6.82 8.40 9.97
CA ILE A 106 -6.24 8.68 8.66
C ILE A 106 -6.55 10.11 8.24
N ARG A 107 -7.80 10.54 8.37
CA ARG A 107 -8.22 11.90 7.99
C ARG A 107 -7.49 12.97 8.78
N ARG A 108 -7.21 12.72 10.06
CA ARG A 108 -6.50 13.69 10.89
C ARG A 108 -5.10 14.01 10.36
N GLN A 109 -4.48 13.07 9.63
CA GLN A 109 -3.14 13.29 9.10
C GLN A 109 -3.13 14.26 7.91
N PHE A 110 -4.28 14.59 7.37
CA PHE A 110 -4.42 15.44 6.18
C PHE A 110 -5.11 16.78 6.46
N THR A 111 -5.32 17.12 7.70
CA THR A 111 -5.94 18.41 8.06
C THR A 111 -4.93 19.41 8.57
#